data_cfa62cd4dfe215c3b8215beb6696491d
#
_entry.id   cfa62cd4dfe215c3b8215beb6696491d
#
_cell.length_a   1.000
_cell.length_b   1.000
_cell.length_c   1.000
_cell.angle_alpha   90.00
_cell.angle_beta   90.00
_cell.angle_gamma   90.00
#
_symmetry.space_group_name_H-M   'P 1'
#
loop_
_entity.id
_entity.type
_entity.pdbx_description
1 polymer ?
#
loop_
_entity_poly.entity_id
_entity_poly.type
_entity_poly.pdbx_seq_one_letter_code
_entity_poly.pdbx_strand_id
1 'polypeptide(L)'
;TKYADAHPEITAKFLSVYLRGVEHLRTTSVDDLIPEYQRFFFDWAGKTYSKELARMDLESHPAWDIKGQLALFDTSKGMSTVQQWQADTAQFFASIGSITPDELKKVENASYVTDKFLKLVK
;
A
#
# COMPACT_ATOMS: atom_id res chain seq x y z
N THR A 1 3.31 0.53 -15.37
CA THR A 1 3.16 -0.61 -16.30
C THR A 1 2.65 -0.13 -17.64
N LYS A 2 2.95 -0.85 -18.74
CA LYS A 2 2.53 -0.46 -20.09
C LYS A 2 1.02 -0.18 -20.20
N TYR A 3 0.18 -0.97 -19.53
CA TYR A 3 -1.27 -0.74 -19.53
C TYR A 3 -1.66 0.55 -18.81
N ALA A 4 -1.17 0.77 -17.60
CA ALA A 4 -1.49 1.97 -16.83
C ALA A 4 -0.99 3.25 -17.53
N ASP A 5 0.14 3.17 -18.22
CA ASP A 5 0.70 4.28 -19.00
C ASP A 5 -0.14 4.60 -20.25
N ALA A 6 -0.72 3.58 -20.88
CA ALA A 6 -1.61 3.73 -22.03
C ALA A 6 -3.04 4.17 -21.64
N HIS A 7 -3.46 3.94 -20.37
CA HIS A 7 -4.82 4.19 -19.87
C HIS A 7 -4.79 4.92 -18.51
N PRO A 8 -4.19 6.12 -18.44
CA PRO A 8 -4.02 6.83 -17.17
C PRO A 8 -5.37 7.22 -16.52
N GLU A 9 -6.39 7.51 -17.31
CA GLU A 9 -7.74 7.84 -16.85
C GLU A 9 -8.44 6.64 -16.21
N ILE A 10 -8.27 5.43 -16.75
CA ILE A 10 -8.82 4.20 -16.18
C ILE A 10 -8.11 3.89 -14.87
N THR A 11 -6.78 4.04 -14.84
CA THR A 11 -5.97 3.83 -13.65
C THR A 11 -6.36 4.82 -12.55
N ALA A 12 -6.56 6.10 -12.88
CA ALA A 12 -7.02 7.11 -11.92
C ALA A 12 -8.41 6.80 -11.37
N LYS A 13 -9.35 6.35 -12.20
CA LYS A 13 -10.69 5.91 -11.76
C LYS A 13 -10.62 4.71 -10.82
N PHE A 14 -9.79 3.72 -11.13
CA PHE A 14 -9.56 2.58 -10.23
C PHE A 14 -9.02 3.04 -8.87
N LEU A 15 -8.00 3.90 -8.87
CA LEU A 15 -7.45 4.46 -7.63
C LEU A 15 -8.49 5.28 -6.86
N SER A 16 -9.36 6.02 -7.54
CA SER A 16 -10.46 6.75 -6.89
C SER A 16 -11.42 5.81 -6.14
N VAL A 17 -11.74 4.64 -6.71
CA VAL A 17 -12.55 3.62 -6.03
C VAL A 17 -11.80 3.04 -4.83
N TYR A 18 -10.53 2.70 -5.01
CA TYR A 18 -9.67 2.21 -3.92
C TYR A 18 -9.59 3.21 -2.76
N LEU A 19 -9.37 4.49 -3.06
CA LEU A 19 -9.26 5.55 -2.05
C LEU A 19 -10.57 5.78 -1.28
N ARG A 20 -11.74 5.51 -1.89
CA ARG A 20 -13.02 5.51 -1.14
C ARG A 20 -13.07 4.39 -0.11
N GLY A 21 -12.54 3.20 -0.44
CA GLY A 21 -12.38 2.12 0.54
C GLY A 21 -11.42 2.50 1.67
N VAL A 22 -10.29 3.12 1.35
CA VAL A 22 -9.35 3.65 2.35
C VAL A 22 -10.01 4.68 3.25
N GLU A 23 -10.83 5.58 2.70
CA GLU A 23 -11.54 6.58 3.49
C GLU A 23 -12.59 5.94 4.42
N HIS A 24 -13.28 4.91 3.96
CA HIS A 24 -14.17 4.12 4.82
C HIS A 24 -13.42 3.53 6.02
N LEU A 25 -12.24 2.93 5.80
CA LEU A 25 -11.40 2.41 6.88
C LEU A 25 -10.93 3.49 7.86
N ARG A 26 -10.68 4.71 7.37
CA ARG A 26 -10.19 5.83 8.21
C ARG A 26 -11.29 6.49 9.04
N THR A 27 -12.50 6.54 8.53
CA THR A 27 -13.62 7.30 9.13
C THR A 27 -14.58 6.44 9.93
N THR A 28 -14.56 5.12 9.74
CA THR A 28 -15.37 4.17 10.49
C THR A 28 -14.67 3.77 11.78
N SER A 29 -15.40 3.63 12.87
CA SER A 29 -14.82 3.16 14.12
C SER A 29 -14.29 1.73 13.99
N VAL A 30 -13.22 1.39 14.70
CA VAL A 30 -12.66 0.03 14.67
C VAL A 30 -13.70 -0.99 15.11
N ASP A 31 -14.54 -0.66 16.08
CA ASP A 31 -15.62 -1.56 16.55
C ASP A 31 -16.62 -1.90 15.45
N ASP A 32 -16.96 -0.93 14.61
CA ASP A 32 -17.89 -1.13 13.48
C ASP A 32 -17.22 -1.88 12.31
N LEU A 33 -15.91 -1.74 12.13
CA LEU A 33 -15.15 -2.44 11.11
C LEU A 33 -14.90 -3.93 11.43
N ILE A 34 -14.83 -4.31 12.71
CA ILE A 34 -14.52 -5.69 13.12
C ILE A 34 -15.45 -6.72 12.46
N PRO A 35 -16.79 -6.58 12.44
CA PRO A 35 -17.67 -7.55 11.79
C PRO A 35 -17.45 -7.67 10.28
N GLU A 36 -17.18 -6.55 9.60
CA GLU A 36 -16.88 -6.52 8.17
C GLU A 36 -15.56 -7.25 7.87
N TYR A 37 -14.53 -6.97 8.67
CA TYR A 37 -13.22 -7.58 8.59
C TYR A 37 -13.29 -9.10 8.80
N GLN A 38 -13.98 -9.56 9.86
CA GLN A 38 -14.17 -10.98 10.16
C GLN A 38 -14.90 -11.70 9.01
N ARG A 39 -15.96 -11.08 8.46
CA ARG A 39 -16.70 -11.65 7.33
C ARG A 39 -15.84 -11.72 6.07
N PHE A 40 -15.07 -10.68 5.76
CA PHE A 40 -14.16 -10.68 4.61
C PHE A 40 -13.17 -11.85 4.66
N PHE A 41 -12.49 -12.05 5.78
CA PHE A 41 -11.51 -13.15 5.90
C PHE A 41 -12.16 -14.52 5.92
N PHE A 42 -13.37 -14.65 6.47
CA PHE A 42 -14.12 -15.90 6.40
C PHE A 42 -14.52 -16.23 4.97
N ASP A 43 -15.11 -15.28 4.24
CA ASP A 43 -15.64 -15.49 2.89
C ASP A 43 -14.50 -15.73 1.85
N TRP A 44 -13.36 -15.03 1.97
CA TRP A 44 -12.30 -15.08 0.99
C TRP A 44 -11.16 -16.05 1.32
N ALA A 45 -10.88 -16.29 2.57
CA ALA A 45 -9.76 -17.12 3.02
C ALA A 45 -10.17 -18.31 3.90
N GLY A 46 -11.46 -18.46 4.22
CA GLY A 46 -11.96 -19.50 5.13
C GLY A 46 -11.42 -19.37 6.55
N LYS A 47 -10.95 -18.18 6.95
CA LYS A 47 -10.32 -17.94 8.25
C LYS A 47 -11.27 -17.24 9.20
N THR A 48 -11.37 -17.77 10.41
CA THR A 48 -12.12 -17.13 11.51
C THR A 48 -11.16 -16.30 12.36
N TYR A 49 -11.40 -15.01 12.48
CA TYR A 49 -10.67 -14.09 13.35
C TYR A 49 -11.47 -13.86 14.63
N SER A 50 -10.81 -13.87 15.81
CA SER A 50 -11.41 -13.34 17.03
C SER A 50 -11.58 -11.81 16.92
N LYS A 51 -12.43 -11.22 17.76
CA LYS A 51 -12.58 -9.76 17.80
C LYS A 51 -11.26 -9.06 18.17
N GLU A 52 -10.53 -9.63 19.11
CA GLU A 52 -9.24 -9.10 19.58
C GLU A 52 -8.19 -9.12 18.48
N LEU A 53 -8.10 -10.22 17.72
CA LEU A 53 -7.16 -10.35 16.61
C LEU A 53 -7.54 -9.40 15.47
N ALA A 54 -8.83 -9.29 15.12
CA ALA A 54 -9.32 -8.36 14.11
C ALA A 54 -9.03 -6.90 14.48
N ARG A 55 -9.23 -6.54 15.77
CA ARG A 55 -8.89 -5.20 16.29
C ARG A 55 -7.41 -4.91 16.16
N MET A 56 -6.57 -5.81 16.66
CA MET A 56 -5.12 -5.66 16.63
C MET A 56 -4.62 -5.48 15.19
N ASP A 57 -5.15 -6.23 14.24
CA ASP A 57 -4.76 -6.14 12.84
C ASP A 57 -5.20 -4.82 12.21
N LEU A 58 -6.44 -4.39 12.41
CA LEU A 58 -6.96 -3.09 11.95
C LEU A 58 -6.16 -1.90 12.51
N GLU A 59 -5.83 -1.92 13.80
CA GLU A 59 -5.08 -0.85 14.47
C GLU A 59 -3.59 -0.84 14.06
N SER A 60 -3.02 -1.97 13.66
CA SER A 60 -1.62 -2.08 13.24
C SER A 60 -1.38 -1.64 11.79
N HIS A 61 -2.45 -1.51 10.98
CA HIS A 61 -2.35 -1.15 9.57
C HIS A 61 -2.87 0.28 9.32
N PRO A 62 -2.00 1.30 9.34
CA PRO A 62 -2.43 2.67 9.11
C PRO A 62 -2.95 2.86 7.69
N ALA A 63 -4.09 3.53 7.55
CA ALA A 63 -4.67 3.92 6.27
C ALA A 63 -4.47 5.43 6.05
N TRP A 64 -3.78 5.81 4.99
CA TRP A 64 -3.56 7.22 4.62
C TRP A 64 -4.55 7.68 3.56
N ASP A 65 -5.09 8.89 3.72
CA ASP A 65 -5.82 9.58 2.67
C ASP A 65 -4.89 9.91 1.48
N ILE A 66 -5.46 10.45 0.41
CA ILE A 66 -4.68 10.81 -0.79
C ILE A 66 -3.54 11.79 -0.46
N LYS A 67 -3.78 12.76 0.43
CA LYS A 67 -2.76 13.74 0.83
C LYS A 67 -1.63 13.06 1.61
N GLY A 68 -1.96 12.19 2.54
CA GLY A 68 -0.99 11.39 3.29
C GLY A 68 -0.20 10.45 2.35
N GLN A 69 -0.87 9.79 1.42
CA GLN A 69 -0.18 8.94 0.44
C GLN A 69 0.76 9.73 -0.45
N LEU A 70 0.34 10.90 -0.99
CA LEU A 70 1.22 11.75 -1.80
C LEU A 70 2.43 12.26 -1.01
N ALA A 71 2.27 12.54 0.29
CA ALA A 71 3.39 12.95 1.14
C ALA A 71 4.46 11.85 1.30
N LEU A 72 4.08 10.56 1.22
CA LEU A 72 5.04 9.45 1.24
C LEU A 72 5.92 9.39 -0.01
N PHE A 73 5.50 10.02 -1.11
CA PHE A 73 6.27 10.13 -2.35
C PHE A 73 7.10 11.42 -2.47
N ASP A 74 7.06 12.30 -1.46
CA ASP A 74 7.81 13.56 -1.48
C ASP A 74 9.33 13.29 -1.51
N THR A 75 9.99 13.81 -2.55
CA THR A 75 11.44 13.73 -2.77
C THR A 75 12.18 15.03 -2.52
N SER A 76 11.51 16.05 -1.99
CA SER A 76 12.09 17.39 -1.78
C SER A 76 13.31 17.41 -0.84
N LYS A 77 13.44 16.38 0.02
CA LYS A 77 14.53 16.22 0.98
C LYS A 77 15.43 15.02 0.68
N GLY A 78 15.33 14.44 -0.50
CA GLY A 78 16.07 13.24 -0.90
C GLY A 78 15.17 12.08 -1.30
N MET A 79 15.54 10.86 -0.90
CA MET A 79 14.74 9.67 -1.16
C MET A 79 13.39 9.75 -0.44
N SER A 80 12.30 9.47 -1.15
CA SER A 80 10.97 9.44 -0.56
C SER A 80 10.81 8.25 0.41
N THR A 81 9.83 8.34 1.31
CA THR A 81 9.55 7.27 2.27
C THR A 81 9.26 5.92 1.58
N VAL A 82 8.49 5.92 0.48
CA VAL A 82 8.21 4.67 -0.26
C VAL A 82 9.44 4.11 -0.96
N GLN A 83 10.36 4.96 -1.43
CA GLN A 83 11.64 4.51 -1.98
C GLN A 83 12.53 3.91 -0.89
N GLN A 84 12.54 4.51 0.31
CA GLN A 84 13.28 3.97 1.45
C GLN A 84 12.74 2.59 1.85
N TRP A 85 11.43 2.43 1.98
CA TRP A 85 10.80 1.12 2.28
C TRP A 85 11.13 0.06 1.22
N GLN A 86 11.16 0.45 -0.05
CA GLN A 86 11.57 -0.46 -1.13
C GLN A 86 13.04 -0.89 -0.95
N ALA A 87 13.93 0.05 -0.66
CA ALA A 87 15.35 -0.23 -0.44
C ALA A 87 15.56 -1.14 0.79
N ASP A 88 14.93 -0.81 1.92
CA ASP A 88 15.03 -1.59 3.17
C ASP A 88 14.51 -3.03 2.96
N THR A 89 13.38 -3.17 2.24
CA THR A 89 12.83 -4.48 1.90
C THR A 89 13.79 -5.29 1.02
N ALA A 90 14.39 -4.67 0.01
CA ALA A 90 15.35 -5.33 -0.86
C ALA A 90 16.61 -5.76 -0.09
N GLN A 91 17.13 -4.91 0.80
CA GLN A 91 18.27 -5.23 1.66
C GLN A 91 17.94 -6.38 2.61
N PHE A 92 16.74 -6.40 3.20
CA PHE A 92 16.30 -7.53 4.02
C PHE A 92 16.32 -8.84 3.21
N PHE A 93 15.73 -8.88 2.02
CA PHE A 93 15.74 -10.09 1.19
C PHE A 93 17.14 -10.49 0.76
N ALA A 94 18.05 -9.55 0.52
CA ALA A 94 19.44 -9.83 0.25
C ALA A 94 20.13 -10.44 1.48
N SER A 95 19.85 -9.92 2.68
CA SER A 95 20.49 -10.40 3.93
C SER A 95 20.13 -11.85 4.28
N ILE A 96 18.94 -12.32 3.87
CA ILE A 96 18.51 -13.70 4.06
C ILE A 96 18.76 -14.60 2.84
N GLY A 97 19.49 -14.09 1.82
CA GLY A 97 19.86 -14.83 0.63
C GLY A 97 18.73 -15.11 -0.37
N SER A 98 17.59 -14.41 -0.25
CA SER A 98 16.43 -14.58 -1.16
C SER A 98 16.62 -13.86 -2.50
N ILE A 99 17.51 -12.87 -2.56
CA ILE A 99 17.93 -12.21 -3.80
C ILE A 99 19.45 -12.09 -3.83
N THR A 100 20.01 -12.10 -5.04
CA THR A 100 21.46 -11.98 -5.27
C THR A 100 21.93 -10.51 -5.13
N PRO A 101 23.24 -10.26 -4.91
CA PRO A 101 23.77 -8.91 -4.93
C PRO A 101 23.52 -8.14 -6.23
N ASP A 102 23.47 -8.82 -7.37
CA ASP A 102 23.17 -8.19 -8.66
C ASP A 102 21.70 -7.81 -8.81
N GLU A 103 20.79 -8.61 -8.24
CA GLU A 103 19.37 -8.26 -8.16
C GLU A 103 19.13 -7.09 -7.20
N LEU A 104 19.81 -7.06 -6.05
CA LEU A 104 19.78 -5.92 -5.13
C LEU A 104 20.18 -4.63 -5.84
N LYS A 105 21.33 -4.62 -6.56
CA LYS A 105 21.77 -3.46 -7.34
C LYS A 105 20.73 -3.00 -8.37
N LYS A 106 20.02 -3.92 -9.03
CA LYS A 106 18.97 -3.58 -9.99
C LYS A 106 17.80 -2.88 -9.29
N VAL A 107 17.41 -3.32 -8.09
CA VAL A 107 16.34 -2.69 -7.31
C VAL A 107 16.78 -1.29 -6.84
N GLU A 108 17.98 -1.13 -6.33
CA GLU A 108 18.54 0.15 -5.87
C GLU A 108 18.63 1.19 -7.01
N ASN A 109 18.93 0.75 -8.24
CA ASN A 109 19.08 1.62 -9.40
C ASN A 109 17.76 1.88 -10.17
N ALA A 110 16.66 1.19 -9.81
CA ALA A 110 15.40 1.31 -10.50
C ALA A 110 14.35 1.99 -9.62
N SER A 111 13.52 2.84 -10.21
CA SER A 111 12.34 3.39 -9.55
C SER A 111 11.13 2.53 -9.89
N TYR A 112 10.69 1.68 -8.95
CA TYR A 112 9.51 0.84 -9.10
C TYR A 112 8.23 1.47 -8.51
N VAL A 113 8.35 2.64 -7.90
CA VAL A 113 7.25 3.36 -7.24
C VAL A 113 6.97 4.69 -7.94
N THR A 114 5.71 5.05 -8.07
CA THR A 114 5.29 6.30 -8.72
C THR A 114 3.96 6.79 -8.18
N ASP A 115 3.86 8.09 -7.98
CA ASP A 115 2.64 8.80 -7.57
C ASP A 115 1.86 9.42 -8.74
N LYS A 116 2.35 9.23 -9.98
CA LYS A 116 1.80 9.94 -11.16
C LYS A 116 0.31 9.71 -11.37
N PHE A 117 -0.20 8.52 -11.03
CA PHE A 117 -1.61 8.20 -11.16
C PHE A 117 -2.43 8.72 -9.97
N LEU A 118 -1.85 8.76 -8.77
CA LEU A 118 -2.48 9.39 -7.59
C LEU A 118 -2.74 10.88 -7.84
N LYS A 119 -1.84 11.59 -8.51
CA LYS A 119 -1.98 13.00 -8.87
C LYS A 119 -3.10 13.27 -9.85
N LEU A 120 -3.62 12.26 -10.54
CA LEU A 120 -4.74 12.38 -11.49
C LEU A 120 -6.10 12.11 -10.82
N VAL A 121 -6.12 11.62 -9.57
CA VAL A 121 -7.37 11.41 -8.82
C VAL A 121 -7.95 12.77 -8.42
N LYS A 122 -9.24 12.96 -8.75
CA LYS A 122 -10.01 14.18 -8.43
C LYS A 122 -11.00 13.92 -7.32
#